data_ced9d3f4acc6995dbdac9dd117e221fc
#
_entry.id   ced9d3f4acc6995dbdac9dd117e221fc
#
_cell.length_a   1.000
_cell.length_b   1.000
_cell.length_c   1.000
_cell.angle_alpha   90.00
_cell.angle_beta   90.00
_cell.angle_gamma   90.00
#
_symmetry.space_group_name_H-M   'P 1'
#
loop_
_entity.id
_entity.type
_entity.pdbx_description
1 polymer ?
#
loop_
_entity_poly.entity_id
_entity_poly.type
_entity_poly.pdbx_seq_one_letter_code
_entity_poly.pdbx_strand_id
1 'polypeptide(L)'
;IGAKARVGMDQARLLALKAAWVLDTQGTRAALTDISAIKVVAPQVLQTVVDAAIQIHGGEGMSDPELTRLAAMARALRLADGPDEVHRAMVARLELGKYKSKTAH
;
A
#
# COMPACT_ATOMS: atom_id res chain seq x y z
N ILE A 1 -0.58 -17.87 7.85
CA ILE A 1 -0.99 -16.49 8.24
C ILE A 1 0.24 -15.62 8.48
N GLY A 2 1.16 -16.06 9.34
CA GLY A 2 2.37 -15.30 9.65
C GLY A 2 3.29 -15.08 8.45
N ALA A 3 3.44 -16.10 7.60
CA ALA A 3 4.27 -16.01 6.40
C ALA A 3 3.71 -14.98 5.41
N LYS A 4 2.40 -14.95 5.20
CA LYS A 4 1.75 -14.00 4.31
C LYS A 4 1.92 -12.56 4.82
N ALA A 5 1.77 -12.34 6.11
CA ALA A 5 1.96 -11.03 6.72
C ALA A 5 3.40 -10.54 6.56
N ARG A 6 4.37 -11.43 6.80
CA ARG A 6 5.79 -11.09 6.66
C ARG A 6 6.15 -10.72 5.23
N VAL A 7 5.70 -11.51 4.26
CA VAL A 7 5.94 -11.24 2.84
C VAL A 7 5.31 -9.91 2.45
N GLY A 8 4.07 -9.66 2.90
CA GLY A 8 3.40 -8.38 2.63
C GLY A 8 4.16 -7.19 3.18
N MET A 9 4.67 -7.29 4.41
CA MET A 9 5.46 -6.22 5.01
C MET A 9 6.76 -5.98 4.25
N ASP A 10 7.45 -7.04 3.84
CA ASP A 10 8.67 -6.91 3.06
C ASP A 10 8.40 -6.27 1.70
N GLN A 11 7.31 -6.64 1.03
CA GLN A 11 6.92 -6.03 -0.23
C GLN A 11 6.65 -4.54 -0.08
N ALA A 12 5.90 -4.15 0.94
CA ALA A 12 5.59 -2.74 1.20
C ALA A 12 6.86 -1.95 1.51
N ARG A 13 7.75 -2.53 2.30
CA ARG A 13 9.02 -1.91 2.66
C ARG A 13 9.92 -1.69 1.43
N LEU A 14 10.04 -2.71 0.59
CA LEU A 14 10.84 -2.60 -0.63
C LEU A 14 10.28 -1.58 -1.59
N LEU A 15 8.95 -1.52 -1.72
CA LEU A 15 8.30 -0.52 -2.56
C LEU A 15 8.54 0.90 -2.03
N ALA A 16 8.47 1.08 -0.70
CA ALA A 16 8.75 2.36 -0.07
C ALA A 16 10.20 2.80 -0.29
N LEU A 17 11.15 1.87 -0.15
CA LEU A 17 12.56 2.15 -0.38
C LEU A 17 12.82 2.50 -1.85
N LYS A 18 12.18 1.81 -2.77
CA LYS A 18 12.28 2.12 -4.20
C LYS A 18 11.75 3.52 -4.48
N ALA A 19 10.59 3.87 -3.94
CA ALA A 19 10.01 5.19 -4.14
C ALA A 19 10.93 6.29 -3.61
N ALA A 20 11.51 6.08 -2.43
CA ALA A 20 12.45 7.03 -1.84
C ALA A 20 13.69 7.19 -2.71
N TRP A 21 14.23 6.09 -3.20
CA TRP A 21 15.40 6.13 -4.08
C TRP A 21 15.10 6.85 -5.39
N VAL A 22 13.96 6.56 -6.02
CA VAL A 22 13.55 7.24 -7.26
C VAL A 22 13.35 8.74 -7.00
N LEU A 23 12.71 9.08 -5.86
CA LEU A 23 12.50 10.47 -5.50
C LEU A 23 13.82 11.23 -5.37
N ASP A 24 14.81 10.63 -4.70
CA ASP A 24 16.11 11.26 -4.46
C ASP A 24 16.95 11.39 -5.74
N THR A 25 16.86 10.41 -6.65
CA THR A 25 17.74 10.34 -7.81
C THR A 25 17.09 10.92 -9.07
N GLN A 26 15.77 10.83 -9.21
CA GLN A 26 15.06 11.20 -10.45
C GLN A 26 13.98 12.26 -10.25
N GLY A 27 13.69 12.64 -9.01
CA GLY A 27 12.72 13.67 -8.68
C GLY A 27 11.30 13.19 -8.51
N THR A 28 10.42 14.10 -8.09
CA THR A 28 9.04 13.81 -7.69
C THR A 28 8.22 13.19 -8.81
N ARG A 29 8.36 13.74 -10.02
CA ARG A 29 7.55 13.29 -11.16
C ARG A 29 7.81 11.81 -11.49
N ALA A 30 9.09 11.42 -11.48
CA ALA A 30 9.45 10.04 -11.75
C ALA A 30 8.97 9.08 -10.64
N ALA A 31 8.88 9.58 -9.39
CA ALA A 31 8.46 8.79 -8.24
C ALA A 31 6.94 8.64 -8.11
N LEU A 32 6.13 9.37 -8.88
CA LEU A 32 4.67 9.38 -8.71
C LEU A 32 4.05 7.99 -8.81
N THR A 33 4.50 7.16 -9.74
CA THR A 33 3.97 5.79 -9.90
C THR A 33 4.21 4.97 -8.64
N ASP A 34 5.42 5.02 -8.10
CA ASP A 34 5.80 4.26 -6.92
C ASP A 34 5.08 4.78 -5.67
N ILE A 35 4.94 6.10 -5.54
CA ILE A 35 4.23 6.73 -4.42
C ILE A 35 2.74 6.33 -4.45
N SER A 36 2.12 6.36 -5.63
CA SER A 36 0.73 5.94 -5.78
C SER A 36 0.55 4.46 -5.48
N ALA A 37 1.50 3.62 -5.90
CA ALA A 37 1.47 2.19 -5.62
C ALA A 37 1.56 1.91 -4.12
N ILE A 38 2.38 2.65 -3.37
CA ILE A 38 2.49 2.51 -1.92
C ILE A 38 1.15 2.83 -1.25
N LYS A 39 0.45 3.84 -1.72
CA LYS A 39 -0.86 4.22 -1.15
C LYS A 39 -1.91 3.14 -1.34
N VAL A 40 -1.74 2.26 -2.32
CA VAL A 40 -2.58 1.07 -2.48
C VAL A 40 -2.10 -0.05 -1.55
N VAL A 41 -0.80 -0.32 -1.56
CA VAL A 41 -0.22 -1.52 -0.91
C VAL A 41 -0.17 -1.39 0.61
N ALA A 42 0.28 -0.25 1.13
CA ALA A 42 0.54 -0.11 2.57
C ALA A 42 -0.71 -0.31 3.43
N PRO A 43 -1.88 0.30 3.13
CA PRO A 43 -3.08 0.04 3.92
C PRO A 43 -3.56 -1.41 3.83
N GLN A 44 -3.41 -2.05 2.67
CA GLN A 44 -3.79 -3.45 2.50
C GLN A 44 -2.90 -4.37 3.32
N VAL A 45 -1.60 -4.10 3.36
CA VAL A 45 -0.65 -4.87 4.19
C VAL A 45 -0.98 -4.68 5.67
N LEU A 46 -1.25 -3.45 6.10
CA LEU A 46 -1.64 -3.18 7.49
C LEU A 46 -2.88 -3.97 7.86
N GLN A 47 -3.90 -3.96 7.01
CA GLN A 47 -5.14 -4.70 7.24
C GLN A 47 -4.87 -6.20 7.35
N THR A 48 -4.05 -6.75 6.47
CA THR A 48 -3.68 -8.17 6.48
C THR A 48 -2.96 -8.54 7.78
N VAL A 49 -2.03 -7.71 8.23
CA VAL A 49 -1.28 -7.95 9.46
C VAL A 49 -2.19 -7.90 10.68
N VAL A 50 -3.08 -6.91 10.74
CA VAL A 50 -4.02 -6.77 11.87
C VAL A 50 -5.01 -7.92 11.90
N ASP A 51 -5.55 -8.31 10.74
CA ASP A 51 -6.45 -9.48 10.66
C ASP A 51 -5.76 -10.75 11.14
N ALA A 52 -4.49 -10.96 10.77
CA ALA A 52 -3.70 -12.10 11.22
C ALA A 52 -3.51 -12.06 12.74
N ALA A 53 -3.24 -10.88 13.31
CA ALA A 53 -3.09 -10.72 14.74
C ALA A 53 -4.38 -11.06 15.48
N ILE A 54 -5.52 -10.61 15.00
CA ILE A 54 -6.83 -10.93 15.58
C ILE A 54 -7.09 -12.43 15.50
N GLN A 55 -6.79 -13.05 14.37
CA GLN A 55 -7.00 -14.47 14.16
C GLN A 55 -6.16 -15.30 15.12
N ILE A 56 -4.91 -14.93 15.33
CA ILE A 56 -4.01 -15.64 16.26
C ILE A 56 -4.50 -15.55 17.70
N HIS A 57 -5.01 -14.39 18.11
CA HIS A 57 -5.53 -14.18 19.47
C HIS A 57 -6.95 -14.70 19.66
N GLY A 58 -7.64 -15.04 18.57
CA GLY A 58 -9.01 -15.57 18.64
C GLY A 58 -9.98 -14.58 19.26
N GLY A 59 -10.80 -15.05 20.21
CA GLY A 59 -11.80 -14.22 20.87
C GLY A 59 -11.21 -13.01 21.58
N GLU A 60 -10.02 -13.14 22.16
CA GLU A 60 -9.32 -12.03 22.79
C GLU A 60 -8.95 -10.95 21.76
N GLY A 61 -8.56 -11.37 20.57
CA GLY A 61 -8.24 -10.43 19.49
C GLY A 61 -9.42 -9.55 19.12
N MET A 62 -10.62 -10.12 19.10
CA MET A 62 -11.84 -9.35 18.82
C MET A 62 -12.21 -8.40 19.95
N SER A 63 -11.81 -8.73 21.19
CA SER A 63 -12.11 -7.93 22.37
C SER A 63 -11.03 -6.89 22.68
N ASP A 64 -9.88 -6.98 22.03
CA ASP A 64 -8.77 -6.06 22.25
C ASP A 64 -9.07 -4.71 21.60
N PRO A 65 -9.21 -3.62 22.38
CA PRO A 65 -9.53 -2.31 21.80
C PRO A 65 -8.48 -1.81 20.83
N GLU A 66 -7.20 -2.10 21.07
CA GLU A 66 -6.12 -1.65 20.23
C GLU A 66 -6.15 -2.32 18.86
N LEU A 67 -6.33 -3.65 18.82
CA LEU A 67 -6.42 -4.39 17.55
C LEU A 67 -7.66 -3.98 16.77
N THR A 68 -8.79 -3.79 17.45
CA THR A 68 -10.03 -3.35 16.81
C THR A 68 -9.87 -1.95 16.21
N ARG A 69 -9.23 -1.04 16.95
CA ARG A 69 -8.94 0.32 16.48
C ARG A 69 -8.04 0.29 15.25
N LEU A 70 -6.98 -0.51 15.27
CA LEU A 70 -6.05 -0.64 14.15
C LEU A 70 -6.74 -1.22 12.92
N ALA A 71 -7.63 -2.21 13.09
CA ALA A 71 -8.39 -2.78 11.99
C ALA A 71 -9.29 -1.73 11.33
N ALA A 72 -9.99 -0.93 12.13
CA ALA A 72 -10.84 0.15 11.63
C ALA A 72 -10.01 1.21 10.91
N MET A 73 -8.86 1.58 11.48
CA MET A 73 -7.97 2.57 10.88
C MET A 73 -7.41 2.07 9.55
N ALA A 74 -6.98 0.82 9.48
CA ALA A 74 -6.45 0.23 8.26
C ALA A 74 -7.49 0.25 7.13
N ARG A 75 -8.74 -0.07 7.47
CA ARG A 75 -9.83 -0.03 6.50
C ARG A 75 -10.13 1.41 6.05
N ALA A 76 -10.11 2.35 6.99
CA ALA A 76 -10.35 3.77 6.69
C ALA A 76 -9.26 4.35 5.79
N LEU A 77 -8.00 3.96 5.99
CA LEU A 77 -6.89 4.44 5.17
C LEU A 77 -7.02 4.06 3.70
N ARG A 78 -7.72 2.98 3.40
CA ARG A 78 -7.97 2.59 2.01
C ARG A 78 -8.92 3.54 1.30
N LEU A 79 -9.68 4.32 2.05
CA LEU A 79 -10.64 5.30 1.51
C LEU A 79 -10.14 6.74 1.68
N ALA A 80 -9.26 6.97 2.66
CA ALA A 80 -8.74 8.31 2.94
C ALA A 80 -7.80 8.76 1.84
N ASP A 81 -7.76 10.06 1.57
CA ASP A 81 -6.90 10.67 0.55
C ASP A 81 -7.07 10.07 -0.84
N GLY A 82 -8.18 9.42 -1.07
CA GLY A 82 -8.53 8.75 -2.31
C GLY A 82 -8.66 7.24 -2.12
N PRO A 83 -9.76 6.64 -2.63
CA PRO A 83 -9.95 5.19 -2.56
C PRO A 83 -8.88 4.41 -3.32
N ASP A 84 -8.74 3.13 -3.01
CA ASP A 84 -7.81 2.22 -3.70
C ASP A 84 -7.96 2.32 -5.23
N GLU A 85 -9.21 2.40 -5.70
CA GLU A 85 -9.51 2.47 -7.12
C GLU A 85 -8.91 3.72 -7.77
N VAL A 86 -8.90 4.85 -7.06
CA VAL A 86 -8.30 6.09 -7.57
C VAL A 86 -6.80 5.94 -7.70
N HIS A 87 -6.14 5.37 -6.70
CA HIS A 87 -4.69 5.16 -6.73
C HIS A 87 -4.28 4.12 -7.78
N ARG A 88 -5.07 3.06 -7.93
CA ARG A 88 -4.85 2.06 -8.97
C ARG A 88 -5.00 2.66 -10.36
N ALA A 89 -6.00 3.50 -10.56
CA ALA A 89 -6.20 4.21 -11.82
C ALA A 89 -5.02 5.14 -12.12
N MET A 90 -4.49 5.81 -11.10
CA MET A 90 -3.31 6.67 -11.25
C MET A 90 -2.09 5.86 -11.68
N VAL A 91 -1.84 4.71 -11.06
CA VAL A 91 -0.73 3.83 -11.43
C VAL A 91 -0.87 3.37 -12.88
N ALA A 92 -2.07 2.91 -13.26
CA ALA A 92 -2.32 2.46 -14.62
C ALA A 92 -2.11 3.58 -15.63
N ARG A 93 -2.60 4.77 -15.35
CA ARG A 93 -2.46 5.94 -16.24
C ARG A 93 -1.00 6.34 -16.40
N LEU A 94 -0.24 6.38 -15.30
CA LEU A 94 1.17 6.74 -15.35
C LEU A 94 1.98 5.70 -16.11
N GLU A 95 1.67 4.43 -15.94
CA GLU A 95 2.36 3.35 -16.62
C GLU A 95 2.07 3.37 -18.12
N LEU A 96 0.80 3.56 -18.51
CA LEU A 96 0.42 3.69 -19.92
C LEU A 96 0.99 4.96 -20.55
N GLY A 97 1.13 6.03 -19.77
CA GLY A 97 1.74 7.26 -20.23
C GLY A 97 3.17 7.09 -20.73
N LYS A 98 3.94 6.18 -20.13
CA LYS A 98 5.29 5.87 -20.56
C LYS A 98 5.32 5.33 -22.00
N TYR A 99 4.36 4.50 -22.35
CA TYR A 99 4.25 3.91 -23.69
C TYR A 99 3.77 4.95 -24.71
N LYS A 100 2.84 5.83 -24.31
CA LYS A 100 2.40 6.93 -25.19
C LYS A 100 3.54 7.85 -25.57
N SER A 101 4.39 8.20 -24.61
CA SER A 101 5.57 9.03 -24.87
C SER A 101 6.52 8.39 -25.88
N LYS A 102 6.69 7.06 -25.81
CA LYS A 102 7.54 6.32 -26.74
C LYS A 102 6.95 6.24 -28.14
N THR A 103 5.62 6.17 -28.26
CA THR A 103 4.95 6.06 -29.56
C THR A 103 4.72 7.40 -30.23
N ALA A 104 4.80 8.51 -29.50
CA ALA A 104 4.66 9.86 -30.05
C ALA A 104 5.90 10.32 -30.84
N HIS A 105 6.96 9.57 -30.78
CA HIS A 105 8.19 9.80 -31.54
C HIS A 105 8.34 8.81 -32.67
#